data_be723e03ce749c26432145ee79a9a9ea
#
_entry.id   be723e03ce749c26432145ee79a9a9ea
#
_cell.length_a   1.000
_cell.length_b   1.000
_cell.length_c   1.000
_cell.angle_alpha   90.00
_cell.angle_beta   90.00
_cell.angle_gamma   90.00
#
_symmetry.space_group_name_H-M   'P 1'
#
loop_
_entity.id
_entity.type
_entity.pdbx_description
1 polymer ?
#
loop_
_entity_poly.entity_id
_entity_poly.type
_entity_poly.pdbx_seq_one_letter_code
_entity_poly.pdbx_strand_id
1 'polypeptide(L)'
;MRDSNFSTPYLQNLPYRYAEGGQLSLQPEGTKVYYPARQDTLYLYGYYPYTETAAADENGKVSIPVTAALEAKDATDYLYTGETKGSKKAAATAAGIAVSLKHALARLRLNISTDRPEYTADSYPALQSIGFTTREGQTGTMDLQTGDITSDNPDTGTSVSSDYRNEASPLNLIPGTAGIQKDYLLLPYGHETISALRRLTFSIKEPDGSEKDIVVFDEADAGANTPPLIVLEAGSITTLNILYTQSMAAKASP
;
A
#
# COMPACT_ATOMS: atom_id res chain seq x y z
N MET A 1 -19.46 7.49 -15.35
CA MET A 1 -19.29 8.01 -16.70
C MET A 1 -19.48 9.51 -16.68
N ARG A 2 -18.61 10.27 -17.33
CA ARG A 2 -18.60 11.75 -17.26
C ARG A 2 -18.30 12.36 -18.62
N ASP A 3 -18.48 13.66 -18.74
CA ASP A 3 -18.02 14.46 -19.89
C ASP A 3 -16.49 14.69 -19.81
N SER A 4 -15.92 15.33 -20.84
CA SER A 4 -14.47 15.61 -20.90
C SER A 4 -13.95 16.49 -19.77
N ASN A 5 -14.83 17.24 -19.10
CA ASN A 5 -14.45 18.17 -18.03
C ASN A 5 -14.64 17.57 -16.64
N PHE A 6 -15.07 16.30 -16.55
CA PHE A 6 -15.38 15.62 -15.29
C PHE A 6 -16.48 16.30 -14.45
N SER A 7 -17.25 17.20 -15.05
CA SER A 7 -18.23 18.05 -14.35
C SER A 7 -19.62 17.43 -14.23
N THR A 8 -20.08 16.73 -15.26
CA THR A 8 -21.44 16.21 -15.30
C THR A 8 -21.46 14.69 -15.41
N PRO A 9 -21.83 13.96 -14.34
CA PRO A 9 -21.93 12.52 -14.41
C PRO A 9 -23.17 12.09 -15.22
N TYR A 10 -22.97 11.27 -16.24
CA TYR A 10 -24.08 10.58 -16.91
C TYR A 10 -24.60 9.40 -16.05
N LEU A 11 -23.65 8.66 -15.46
CA LEU A 11 -23.91 7.57 -14.52
C LEU A 11 -22.91 7.69 -13.38
N GLN A 12 -23.38 7.46 -12.17
CA GLN A 12 -22.55 7.63 -10.98
C GLN A 12 -22.59 6.36 -10.12
N ASN A 13 -21.41 5.99 -9.64
CA ASN A 13 -21.18 4.98 -8.61
C ASN A 13 -21.90 3.64 -8.86
N LEU A 14 -21.76 3.11 -10.06
CA LEU A 14 -22.32 1.81 -10.41
C LEU A 14 -21.42 0.67 -9.92
N PRO A 15 -21.94 -0.31 -9.16
CA PRO A 15 -21.18 -1.46 -8.72
C PRO A 15 -20.91 -2.43 -9.86
N TYR A 16 -19.66 -2.89 -9.98
CA TYR A 16 -19.25 -3.94 -10.90
C TYR A 16 -18.62 -5.09 -10.15
N ARG A 17 -18.86 -6.30 -10.62
CA ARG A 17 -18.23 -7.51 -10.14
C ARG A 17 -17.19 -7.99 -11.15
N TYR A 18 -16.01 -8.29 -10.65
CA TYR A 18 -14.97 -8.96 -11.44
C TYR A 18 -15.34 -10.44 -11.61
N ALA A 19 -15.28 -10.92 -12.84
CA ALA A 19 -15.47 -12.33 -13.20
C ALA A 19 -14.18 -12.92 -13.75
N GLU A 20 -14.05 -14.23 -13.67
CA GLU A 20 -12.94 -14.96 -14.27
C GLU A 20 -12.78 -14.59 -15.74
N GLY A 21 -11.53 -14.43 -16.21
CA GLY A 21 -11.24 -13.98 -17.57
C GLY A 21 -11.14 -12.45 -17.73
N GLY A 22 -11.15 -11.70 -16.63
CA GLY A 22 -10.89 -10.25 -16.66
C GLY A 22 -12.10 -9.40 -17.02
N GLN A 23 -13.30 -9.96 -17.02
CA GLN A 23 -14.51 -9.22 -17.33
C GLN A 23 -15.12 -8.57 -16.09
N LEU A 24 -15.66 -7.35 -16.28
CA LEU A 24 -16.45 -6.65 -15.28
C LEU A 24 -17.93 -6.69 -15.67
N SER A 25 -18.77 -7.20 -14.77
CA SER A 25 -20.23 -7.24 -14.97
C SER A 25 -20.91 -6.27 -13.98
N LEU A 26 -21.86 -5.48 -14.51
CA LEU A 26 -22.66 -4.56 -13.71
C LEU A 26 -23.57 -5.32 -12.74
N GLN A 27 -23.72 -4.78 -11.53
CA GLN A 27 -24.55 -5.39 -10.48
C GLN A 27 -25.78 -4.50 -10.18
N PRO A 28 -26.94 -5.10 -9.82
CA PRO A 28 -27.22 -6.52 -9.91
C PRO A 28 -27.21 -7.01 -11.36
N GLU A 29 -26.93 -8.28 -11.55
CA GLU A 29 -26.86 -8.91 -12.86
C GLU A 29 -28.16 -8.69 -13.65
N GLY A 30 -28.04 -8.42 -14.95
CA GLY A 30 -29.19 -8.07 -15.83
C GLY A 30 -29.51 -6.58 -15.87
N THR A 31 -28.89 -5.76 -15.03
CA THR A 31 -29.03 -4.28 -15.13
C THR A 31 -28.47 -3.79 -16.46
N LYS A 32 -29.26 -2.99 -17.16
CA LYS A 32 -28.89 -2.45 -18.46
C LYS A 32 -28.61 -0.95 -18.33
N VAL A 33 -27.45 -0.55 -18.83
CA VAL A 33 -27.06 0.84 -18.97
C VAL A 33 -26.94 1.15 -20.46
N TYR A 34 -27.57 2.22 -20.91
CA TYR A 34 -27.57 2.59 -22.31
C TYR A 34 -26.60 3.74 -22.56
N TYR A 35 -25.99 3.74 -23.71
CA TYR A 35 -25.16 4.85 -24.17
C TYR A 35 -26.05 6.10 -24.45
N PRO A 36 -25.57 7.31 -24.10
CA PRO A 36 -26.33 8.52 -24.43
C PRO A 36 -26.57 8.65 -25.94
N ALA A 37 -27.79 9.03 -26.34
CA ALA A 37 -28.18 9.05 -27.74
C ALA A 37 -27.35 10.03 -28.59
N ARG A 38 -26.87 11.12 -27.98
CA ARG A 38 -26.17 12.23 -28.63
C ARG A 38 -24.66 12.27 -28.44
N GLN A 39 -24.10 11.27 -27.77
CA GLN A 39 -22.65 11.21 -27.47
C GLN A 39 -22.04 9.91 -28.00
N ASP A 40 -20.97 10.05 -28.76
CA ASP A 40 -20.21 8.89 -29.28
C ASP A 40 -19.06 8.46 -28.35
N THR A 41 -18.64 9.33 -27.44
CA THR A 41 -17.55 9.08 -26.50
C THR A 41 -18.00 9.41 -25.08
N LEU A 42 -17.68 8.51 -24.14
CA LEU A 42 -17.83 8.71 -22.71
C LEU A 42 -16.49 8.56 -22.03
N TYR A 43 -16.31 9.27 -20.94
CA TYR A 43 -15.16 9.14 -20.05
C TYR A 43 -15.56 8.29 -18.85
N LEU A 44 -14.81 7.22 -18.61
CA LEU A 44 -15.04 6.27 -17.53
C LEU A 44 -13.94 6.43 -16.49
N TYR A 45 -14.34 6.45 -15.24
CA TYR A 45 -13.46 6.44 -14.08
C TYR A 45 -13.95 5.35 -13.16
N GLY A 46 -13.06 4.46 -12.75
CA GLY A 46 -13.36 3.33 -11.89
C GLY A 46 -12.41 3.28 -10.71
N TYR A 47 -12.87 2.67 -9.64
CA TYR A 47 -12.08 2.47 -8.43
C TYR A 47 -12.44 1.15 -7.74
N TYR A 48 -11.55 0.70 -6.89
CA TYR A 48 -11.72 -0.44 -6.00
C TYR A 48 -11.09 -0.12 -4.63
N PRO A 49 -11.67 -0.56 -3.53
CA PRO A 49 -12.94 -1.28 -3.40
C PRO A 49 -14.16 -0.37 -3.62
N TYR A 50 -15.29 -0.97 -4.02
CA TYR A 50 -16.54 -0.24 -4.15
C TYR A 50 -17.04 0.27 -2.79
N THR A 51 -17.51 1.50 -2.73
CA THR A 51 -18.23 2.07 -1.59
C THR A 51 -19.51 2.77 -2.05
N GLU A 52 -20.60 2.56 -1.33
CA GLU A 52 -21.89 3.19 -1.64
C GLU A 52 -21.87 4.72 -1.41
N THR A 53 -20.93 5.20 -0.60
CA THR A 53 -20.86 6.61 -0.21
C THR A 53 -20.10 7.50 -1.18
N ALA A 54 -19.44 6.92 -2.21
CA ALA A 54 -18.71 7.69 -3.18
C ALA A 54 -19.68 8.54 -4.04
N ALA A 55 -19.62 9.84 -3.85
CA ALA A 55 -20.42 10.81 -4.59
C ALA A 55 -19.54 11.94 -5.15
N ALA A 56 -20.00 12.57 -6.21
CA ALA A 56 -19.36 13.79 -6.69
C ALA A 56 -19.73 14.98 -5.79
N ASP A 57 -18.76 15.82 -5.49
CA ASP A 57 -19.00 17.13 -4.89
C ASP A 57 -19.63 18.11 -5.89
N GLU A 58 -19.83 19.35 -5.47
CA GLU A 58 -20.39 20.43 -6.30
C GLU A 58 -19.56 20.77 -7.54
N ASN A 59 -18.24 20.47 -7.50
CA ASN A 59 -17.31 20.65 -8.62
C ASN A 59 -17.19 19.41 -9.50
N GLY A 60 -17.95 18.35 -9.18
CA GLY A 60 -17.91 17.08 -9.88
C GLY A 60 -16.76 16.17 -9.48
N LYS A 61 -15.92 16.54 -8.52
CA LYS A 61 -14.82 15.73 -8.00
C LYS A 61 -15.37 14.57 -7.18
N VAL A 62 -14.86 13.35 -7.43
CA VAL A 62 -15.17 12.17 -6.64
C VAL A 62 -13.95 11.83 -5.78
N SER A 63 -14.19 11.76 -4.48
CA SER A 63 -13.17 11.46 -3.49
C SER A 63 -13.47 10.12 -2.81
N ILE A 64 -12.45 9.27 -2.70
CA ILE A 64 -12.55 7.92 -2.13
C ILE A 64 -11.76 7.90 -0.83
N PRO A 65 -12.38 7.60 0.33
CA PRO A 65 -11.65 7.41 1.57
C PRO A 65 -10.67 6.24 1.48
N VAL A 66 -9.46 6.44 1.98
CA VAL A 66 -8.37 5.46 1.93
C VAL A 66 -7.83 5.27 3.33
N THR A 67 -7.57 4.02 3.71
CA THR A 67 -6.86 3.66 4.95
C THR A 67 -5.75 2.67 4.61
N ALA A 68 -4.53 3.00 5.02
CA ALA A 68 -3.33 2.21 4.76
C ALA A 68 -2.62 1.79 6.07
N ALA A 69 -1.32 1.54 6.02
CA ALA A 69 -0.47 1.13 7.14
C ALA A 69 -0.77 -0.27 7.72
N LEU A 70 -1.26 -1.17 6.90
CA LEU A 70 -1.44 -2.57 7.26
C LEU A 70 -0.43 -3.46 6.52
N GLU A 71 -0.06 -4.59 7.13
CA GLU A 71 0.66 -5.65 6.43
C GLU A 71 -0.10 -6.03 5.16
N ALA A 72 0.59 -6.19 4.03
CA ALA A 72 -0.06 -6.31 2.71
C ALA A 72 -1.06 -7.48 2.62
N LYS A 73 -0.85 -8.54 3.43
CA LYS A 73 -1.78 -9.68 3.51
C LYS A 73 -3.16 -9.33 4.07
N ASP A 74 -3.23 -8.28 4.92
CA ASP A 74 -4.43 -7.85 5.64
C ASP A 74 -4.94 -6.49 5.13
N ALA A 75 -4.18 -5.85 4.22
CA ALA A 75 -4.48 -4.52 3.72
C ALA A 75 -5.48 -4.56 2.55
N THR A 76 -6.28 -3.52 2.46
CA THR A 76 -7.05 -3.24 1.26
C THR A 76 -6.17 -2.52 0.24
N ASP A 77 -6.07 -3.07 -0.95
CA ASP A 77 -5.37 -2.43 -2.05
C ASP A 77 -6.34 -1.53 -2.82
N TYR A 78 -6.09 -0.24 -2.83
CA TYR A 78 -6.92 0.73 -3.53
C TYR A 78 -6.46 0.89 -4.97
N LEU A 79 -7.39 0.70 -5.90
CA LEU A 79 -7.13 0.78 -7.33
C LEU A 79 -7.99 1.86 -7.98
N TYR A 80 -7.48 2.47 -9.04
CA TYR A 80 -8.20 3.42 -9.87
C TYR A 80 -7.84 3.26 -11.35
N THR A 81 -8.73 3.72 -12.25
CA THR A 81 -8.47 3.63 -13.68
C THR A 81 -7.78 4.87 -14.25
N GLY A 82 -7.95 6.03 -13.60
CA GLY A 82 -7.77 7.30 -14.28
C GLY A 82 -8.79 7.48 -15.42
N GLU A 83 -8.52 8.41 -16.33
CA GLU A 83 -9.38 8.62 -17.49
C GLU A 83 -9.31 7.45 -18.47
N THR A 84 -10.45 6.84 -18.74
CA THR A 84 -10.62 5.82 -19.77
C THR A 84 -11.70 6.26 -20.74
N LYS A 85 -11.41 6.24 -22.05
CA LYS A 85 -12.36 6.62 -23.10
C LYS A 85 -13.10 5.40 -23.61
N GLY A 86 -14.44 5.48 -23.56
CA GLY A 86 -15.32 4.48 -24.14
C GLY A 86 -16.08 5.03 -25.33
N SER A 87 -16.06 4.36 -26.47
CA SER A 87 -16.88 4.72 -27.62
C SER A 87 -18.13 3.85 -27.71
N LYS A 88 -19.20 4.39 -28.25
CA LYS A 88 -20.44 3.64 -28.52
C LYS A 88 -20.16 2.40 -29.38
N LYS A 89 -19.26 2.51 -30.35
CA LYS A 89 -18.84 1.39 -31.20
C LYS A 89 -18.11 0.30 -30.40
N ALA A 90 -17.18 0.68 -29.51
CA ALA A 90 -16.47 -0.28 -28.67
C ALA A 90 -17.42 -0.96 -27.66
N ALA A 91 -18.32 -0.20 -27.04
CA ALA A 91 -19.31 -0.77 -26.12
C ALA A 91 -20.27 -1.78 -26.76
N ALA A 92 -20.50 -1.66 -28.07
CA ALA A 92 -21.35 -2.60 -28.82
C ALA A 92 -20.65 -3.87 -29.25
N THR A 93 -19.34 -4.01 -29.04
CA THR A 93 -18.58 -5.21 -29.36
C THR A 93 -18.58 -6.20 -28.18
N ALA A 94 -18.37 -7.47 -28.47
CA ALA A 94 -18.22 -8.50 -27.44
C ALA A 94 -17.00 -8.26 -26.51
N ALA A 95 -15.99 -7.52 -26.99
CA ALA A 95 -14.82 -7.14 -26.20
C ALA A 95 -15.10 -6.03 -25.19
N GLY A 96 -16.18 -5.23 -25.40
CA GLY A 96 -16.53 -4.13 -24.51
C GLY A 96 -15.52 -2.99 -24.52
N ILE A 97 -15.45 -2.25 -23.41
CA ILE A 97 -14.48 -1.17 -23.18
C ILE A 97 -13.41 -1.68 -22.23
N ALA A 98 -12.16 -1.72 -22.69
CA ALA A 98 -11.03 -2.12 -21.86
C ALA A 98 -10.73 -1.03 -20.80
N VAL A 99 -10.57 -1.44 -19.55
CA VAL A 99 -10.15 -0.58 -18.44
C VAL A 99 -8.87 -1.15 -17.83
N SER A 100 -7.96 -0.28 -17.43
CA SER A 100 -6.72 -0.65 -16.74
C SER A 100 -6.75 -0.08 -15.33
N LEU A 101 -6.63 -0.95 -14.34
CA LEU A 101 -6.55 -0.55 -12.93
C LEU A 101 -5.10 -0.33 -12.53
N LYS A 102 -4.84 0.75 -11.82
CA LYS A 102 -3.54 1.12 -11.25
C LYS A 102 -3.63 1.09 -9.74
N HIS A 103 -2.55 0.72 -9.07
CA HIS A 103 -2.47 0.79 -7.61
C HIS A 103 -2.30 2.25 -7.16
N ALA A 104 -3.11 2.68 -6.21
CA ALA A 104 -3.05 4.01 -5.63
C ALA A 104 -2.09 4.07 -4.42
N LEU A 105 -1.88 2.95 -3.74
CA LEU A 105 -0.95 2.85 -2.62
C LEU A 105 0.47 2.52 -3.08
N ALA A 106 1.44 2.86 -2.24
CA ALA A 106 2.82 2.41 -2.34
C ALA A 106 3.02 1.14 -1.51
N ARG A 107 3.95 0.27 -1.94
CA ARG A 107 4.34 -0.91 -1.16
C ARG A 107 5.73 -0.71 -0.57
N LEU A 108 5.81 -0.73 0.76
CA LEU A 108 7.06 -0.84 1.48
C LEU A 108 7.39 -2.32 1.71
N ARG A 109 8.52 -2.77 1.24
CA ARG A 109 9.05 -4.11 1.45
C ARG A 109 10.24 -4.07 2.39
N LEU A 110 10.18 -4.81 3.47
CA LEU A 110 11.27 -4.98 4.42
C LEU A 110 11.85 -6.39 4.26
N ASN A 111 13.13 -6.49 3.91
CA ASN A 111 13.87 -7.75 3.90
C ASN A 111 14.84 -7.73 5.08
N ILE A 112 14.61 -8.61 6.06
CA ILE A 112 15.47 -8.75 7.23
C ILE A 112 16.25 -10.05 7.10
N SER A 113 17.56 -9.95 7.02
CA SER A 113 18.48 -11.08 6.86
C SER A 113 19.58 -11.03 7.92
N THR A 114 20.37 -12.07 8.03
CA THR A 114 21.58 -12.13 8.87
C THR A 114 22.71 -12.84 8.12
N ASP A 115 23.95 -12.42 8.38
CA ASP A 115 25.17 -13.07 7.90
C ASP A 115 25.97 -13.71 9.04
N ARG A 116 25.42 -13.75 10.26
CA ARG A 116 26.10 -14.23 11.46
C ARG A 116 26.37 -15.74 11.39
N PRO A 117 27.62 -16.17 11.25
CA PRO A 117 27.96 -17.55 10.98
C PRO A 117 27.79 -18.48 12.22
N GLU A 118 27.66 -17.90 13.42
CA GLU A 118 27.40 -18.63 14.66
C GLU A 118 25.99 -19.23 14.73
N TYR A 119 25.08 -18.77 13.91
CA TYR A 119 23.73 -19.33 13.87
C TYR A 119 23.69 -20.61 13.04
N THR A 120 23.24 -21.70 13.65
CA THR A 120 23.14 -23.03 13.07
C THR A 120 21.68 -23.52 13.06
N ALA A 121 21.41 -24.62 12.37
CA ALA A 121 20.04 -25.11 12.16
C ALA A 121 19.21 -25.28 13.44
N ASP A 122 19.83 -25.55 14.58
CA ASP A 122 19.14 -25.75 15.87
C ASP A 122 19.06 -24.46 16.70
N SER A 123 19.62 -23.34 16.22
CA SER A 123 19.79 -22.11 16.99
C SER A 123 19.70 -20.84 16.13
N TYR A 124 18.67 -20.73 15.29
CA TYR A 124 18.44 -19.51 14.57
C TYR A 124 17.73 -18.46 15.43
N PRO A 125 18.09 -17.16 15.30
CA PRO A 125 17.32 -16.09 15.90
C PRO A 125 15.99 -15.95 15.15
N ALA A 126 14.94 -15.56 15.86
CA ALA A 126 13.61 -15.41 15.29
C ALA A 126 13.11 -13.96 15.37
N LEU A 127 12.59 -13.46 14.27
CA LEU A 127 11.90 -12.17 14.21
C LEU A 127 10.62 -12.24 15.05
N GLN A 128 10.50 -11.32 16.03
CA GLN A 128 9.37 -11.25 16.95
C GLN A 128 8.40 -10.14 16.59
N SER A 129 8.90 -9.01 16.15
CA SER A 129 8.07 -7.87 15.75
C SER A 129 8.80 -6.96 14.78
N ILE A 130 8.02 -6.17 14.04
CA ILE A 130 8.47 -5.01 13.25
C ILE A 130 7.65 -3.81 13.70
N GLY A 131 8.31 -2.68 13.96
CA GLY A 131 7.67 -1.41 14.24
C GLY A 131 8.26 -0.30 13.39
N PHE A 132 7.43 0.60 12.86
CA PHE A 132 7.89 1.81 12.20
C PHE A 132 6.90 2.95 12.39
N THR A 133 7.38 4.17 12.21
CA THR A 133 6.54 5.37 12.22
C THR A 133 6.66 6.07 10.87
N THR A 134 5.54 6.31 10.23
CA THR A 134 5.46 7.03 8.96
C THR A 134 5.62 8.53 9.16
N ARG A 135 5.88 9.28 8.08
CA ARG A 135 5.94 10.74 8.11
C ARG A 135 4.57 11.36 8.32
N GLU A 136 3.57 10.83 7.62
CA GLU A 136 2.20 11.31 7.63
C GLU A 136 1.23 10.26 8.17
N GLY A 137 0.02 10.69 8.53
CA GLY A 137 -1.08 9.80 8.84
C GLY A 137 -1.40 8.88 7.66
N GLN A 138 -1.88 7.69 7.94
CA GLN A 138 -2.14 6.67 6.94
C GLN A 138 -3.64 6.53 6.61
N THR A 139 -4.41 7.57 6.89
CA THR A 139 -5.76 7.79 6.36
C THR A 139 -5.75 8.99 5.43
N GLY A 140 -6.59 8.97 4.44
CA GLY A 140 -6.63 10.05 3.46
C GLY A 140 -7.77 9.91 2.48
N THR A 141 -7.71 10.73 1.44
CA THR A 141 -8.72 10.79 0.39
C THR A 141 -8.05 10.72 -0.98
N MET A 142 -8.44 9.73 -1.78
CA MET A 142 -7.99 9.56 -3.15
C MET A 142 -8.88 10.34 -4.12
N ASP A 143 -8.27 11.14 -4.96
CA ASP A 143 -8.93 11.77 -6.12
C ASP A 143 -9.13 10.72 -7.22
N LEU A 144 -10.36 10.44 -7.59
CA LEU A 144 -10.66 9.42 -8.58
C LEU A 144 -10.12 9.76 -9.99
N GLN A 145 -9.95 11.02 -10.30
CA GLN A 145 -9.48 11.46 -11.63
C GLN A 145 -7.98 11.21 -11.82
N THR A 146 -7.19 11.49 -10.79
CA THR A 146 -5.72 11.43 -10.86
C THR A 146 -5.14 10.19 -10.16
N GLY A 147 -5.84 9.68 -9.15
CA GLY A 147 -5.35 8.66 -8.23
C GLY A 147 -4.50 9.22 -7.09
N ASP A 148 -4.30 10.53 -7.04
CA ASP A 148 -3.53 11.18 -5.99
C ASP A 148 -4.24 11.05 -4.65
N ILE A 149 -3.48 10.75 -3.61
CA ILE A 149 -4.00 10.63 -2.25
C ILE A 149 -3.49 11.80 -1.42
N THR A 150 -4.43 12.48 -0.77
CA THR A 150 -4.13 13.52 0.22
C THR A 150 -4.33 12.93 1.61
N SER A 151 -3.30 12.96 2.45
CA SER A 151 -3.40 12.52 3.85
C SER A 151 -4.30 13.46 4.66
N ASP A 152 -5.13 12.87 5.53
CA ASP A 152 -5.95 13.63 6.48
C ASP A 152 -5.10 14.24 7.60
N ASN A 153 -3.89 13.70 7.83
CA ASN A 153 -2.98 14.10 8.89
C ASN A 153 -1.54 14.23 8.36
N PRO A 154 -1.24 15.27 7.56
CA PRO A 154 0.05 15.43 6.88
C PRO A 154 1.24 15.62 7.83
N ASP A 155 0.99 16.16 9.05
CA ASP A 155 2.04 16.48 10.02
C ASP A 155 2.18 15.43 11.14
N THR A 156 1.25 14.48 11.21
CA THR A 156 1.20 13.48 12.29
C THR A 156 1.39 12.08 11.72
N GLY A 157 2.55 11.50 11.95
CA GLY A 157 2.85 10.14 11.49
C GLY A 157 2.01 9.08 12.19
N THR A 158 1.85 7.94 11.53
CA THR A 158 1.21 6.74 12.09
C THR A 158 2.27 5.75 12.54
N SER A 159 2.12 5.25 13.77
CA SER A 159 2.92 4.13 14.25
C SER A 159 2.28 2.81 13.85
N VAL A 160 3.07 1.97 13.20
CA VAL A 160 2.67 0.63 12.73
C VAL A 160 3.47 -0.40 13.51
N SER A 161 2.80 -1.45 13.98
CA SER A 161 3.46 -2.57 14.65
C SER A 161 2.84 -3.88 14.20
N SER A 162 3.68 -4.83 13.80
CA SER A 162 3.32 -6.22 13.50
C SER A 162 4.00 -7.13 14.50
N ASP A 163 3.23 -8.02 15.13
CA ASP A 163 3.72 -9.00 16.12
C ASP A 163 3.68 -10.42 15.52
N TYR A 164 4.79 -11.11 15.57
CA TYR A 164 4.98 -12.45 15.03
C TYR A 164 5.29 -13.50 16.09
N ARG A 165 5.21 -13.16 17.41
CA ARG A 165 5.53 -14.07 18.53
C ARG A 165 4.65 -15.30 18.55
N ASN A 166 3.41 -15.17 18.06
CA ASN A 166 2.40 -16.23 18.06
C ASN A 166 2.19 -16.90 16.70
N GLU A 167 3.10 -16.69 15.75
CA GLU A 167 3.06 -17.40 14.47
C GLU A 167 3.21 -18.91 14.68
N ALA A 168 2.49 -19.71 13.91
CA ALA A 168 2.53 -21.17 14.01
C ALA A 168 3.93 -21.77 13.76
N SER A 169 4.77 -21.04 13.03
CA SER A 169 6.19 -21.35 12.82
C SER A 169 7.02 -20.11 13.08
N PRO A 170 8.09 -20.19 13.87
CA PRO A 170 8.98 -19.05 14.10
C PRO A 170 9.55 -18.50 12.80
N LEU A 171 9.60 -17.17 12.68
CA LEU A 171 10.22 -16.49 11.55
C LEU A 171 11.74 -16.44 11.75
N ASN A 172 12.43 -17.54 11.43
CA ASN A 172 13.85 -17.70 11.66
C ASN A 172 14.70 -16.92 10.63
N LEU A 173 15.71 -16.19 11.14
CA LEU A 173 16.74 -15.56 10.30
C LEU A 173 17.83 -16.59 10.02
N ILE A 174 17.83 -17.13 8.81
CA ILE A 174 18.76 -18.19 8.38
C ILE A 174 19.90 -17.54 7.59
N PRO A 175 21.17 -17.65 8.05
CA PRO A 175 22.31 -17.09 7.32
C PRO A 175 22.40 -17.63 5.88
N GLY A 176 22.79 -16.76 4.96
CA GLY A 176 22.95 -17.14 3.56
C GLY A 176 21.64 -17.31 2.77
N THR A 177 20.49 -16.99 3.35
CA THR A 177 19.20 -16.93 2.65
C THR A 177 18.78 -15.52 2.30
N ALA A 178 17.69 -15.39 1.51
CA ALA A 178 17.11 -14.09 1.18
C ALA A 178 16.53 -13.32 2.37
N GLY A 179 16.46 -13.98 3.56
CA GLY A 179 15.88 -13.39 4.76
C GLY A 179 14.35 -13.46 4.80
N ILE A 180 13.79 -12.74 5.77
CA ILE A 180 12.35 -12.64 6.01
C ILE A 180 11.85 -11.40 5.29
N GLN A 181 10.86 -11.58 4.39
CA GLN A 181 10.22 -10.49 3.68
C GLN A 181 8.87 -10.17 4.31
N LYS A 182 8.64 -8.88 4.57
CA LYS A 182 7.35 -8.35 5.00
C LYS A 182 6.99 -7.14 4.15
N ASP A 183 5.74 -7.10 3.68
CA ASP A 183 5.23 -6.07 2.79
C ASP A 183 4.11 -5.28 3.50
N TYR A 184 4.13 -3.96 3.36
CA TYR A 184 3.14 -3.03 3.89
C TYR A 184 2.59 -2.15 2.77
N LEU A 185 1.28 -1.90 2.77
CA LEU A 185 0.67 -0.89 1.90
C LEU A 185 0.56 0.43 2.67
N LEU A 186 1.10 1.48 2.10
CA LEU A 186 1.21 2.81 2.73
C LEU A 186 0.70 3.88 1.76
N LEU A 187 0.30 5.03 2.30
CA LEU A 187 0.05 6.21 1.47
C LEU A 187 1.35 6.60 0.75
N PRO A 188 1.26 7.01 -0.52
CA PRO A 188 2.41 7.56 -1.24
C PRO A 188 2.98 8.77 -0.52
N TYR A 189 4.29 8.89 -0.47
CA TYR A 189 5.00 10.03 0.08
C TYR A 189 6.27 10.29 -0.74
N GLY A 190 6.27 11.38 -1.47
CA GLY A 190 7.41 11.83 -2.27
C GLY A 190 7.91 13.19 -1.78
N HIS A 191 9.11 13.22 -1.21
CA HIS A 191 9.80 14.45 -0.84
C HIS A 191 11.28 14.33 -1.19
N GLU A 192 11.88 15.40 -1.71
CA GLU A 192 13.26 15.35 -2.21
C GLU A 192 14.32 15.16 -1.10
N THR A 193 14.02 15.56 0.13
CA THR A 193 14.98 15.59 1.23
C THR A 193 14.47 14.99 2.54
N ILE A 194 13.21 14.61 2.61
CA ILE A 194 12.56 14.11 3.83
C ILE A 194 12.08 12.68 3.62
N SER A 195 12.47 11.78 4.50
CA SER A 195 12.10 10.37 4.43
C SER A 195 10.61 10.14 4.73
N ALA A 196 9.99 9.19 4.04
CA ALA A 196 8.64 8.71 4.33
C ALA A 196 8.50 8.04 5.71
N LEU A 197 9.59 7.53 6.26
CA LEU A 197 9.63 6.93 7.60
C LEU A 197 10.48 7.78 8.54
N ARG A 198 9.99 7.98 9.77
CA ARG A 198 10.71 8.64 10.87
C ARG A 198 11.51 7.67 11.70
N ARG A 199 10.99 6.45 11.86
CA ARG A 199 11.57 5.41 12.71
C ARG A 199 11.34 4.04 12.11
N LEU A 200 12.30 3.12 12.32
CA LEU A 200 12.17 1.70 12.02
C LEU A 200 12.86 0.89 13.11
N THR A 201 12.13 -0.08 13.65
CA THR A 201 12.61 -1.00 14.69
C THR A 201 12.19 -2.42 14.35
N PHE A 202 12.88 -3.39 14.90
CA PHE A 202 12.43 -4.77 14.95
C PHE A 202 12.93 -5.46 16.25
N SER A 203 12.22 -6.48 16.68
CA SER A 203 12.60 -7.28 17.85
C SER A 203 12.99 -8.68 17.40
N ILE A 204 14.09 -9.17 17.93
CA ILE A 204 14.66 -10.50 17.66
C ILE A 204 14.72 -11.30 18.95
N LYS A 205 14.26 -12.54 18.91
CA LYS A 205 14.53 -13.52 19.95
C LYS A 205 15.80 -14.31 19.58
N GLU A 206 16.81 -14.17 20.38
CA GLU A 206 18.07 -14.90 20.20
C GLU A 206 17.93 -16.40 20.60
N PRO A 207 18.85 -17.27 20.16
CA PRO A 207 18.82 -18.69 20.50
C PRO A 207 18.90 -19.00 22.00
N ASP A 208 19.50 -18.11 22.79
CA ASP A 208 19.55 -18.20 24.24
C ASP A 208 18.25 -17.83 24.95
N GLY A 209 17.24 -17.43 24.17
CA GLY A 209 15.93 -17.01 24.65
C GLY A 209 15.81 -15.52 24.97
N SER A 210 16.92 -14.77 24.94
CA SER A 210 16.86 -13.30 25.14
C SER A 210 16.17 -12.60 23.99
N GLU A 211 15.40 -11.55 24.30
CA GLU A 211 14.82 -10.67 23.28
C GLU A 211 15.65 -9.39 23.17
N LYS A 212 15.83 -8.92 21.94
CA LYS A 212 16.58 -7.70 21.63
C LYS A 212 15.77 -6.80 20.74
N ASP A 213 15.58 -5.55 21.18
CA ASP A 213 14.97 -4.49 20.38
C ASP A 213 16.04 -3.74 19.61
N ILE A 214 15.92 -3.76 18.30
CA ILE A 214 16.87 -3.15 17.37
C ILE A 214 16.26 -1.89 16.78
N VAL A 215 16.91 -0.76 16.99
CA VAL A 215 16.60 0.51 16.30
C VAL A 215 17.46 0.58 15.04
N VAL A 216 16.83 0.47 13.88
CA VAL A 216 17.51 0.62 12.59
C VAL A 216 17.86 2.09 12.36
N PHE A 217 16.87 2.95 12.55
CA PHE A 217 16.99 4.40 12.58
C PHE A 217 15.86 5.03 13.39
N ASP A 218 16.11 6.22 13.92
CA ASP A 218 15.12 7.03 14.62
C ASP A 218 15.44 8.52 14.43
N GLU A 219 14.53 9.29 13.84
CA GLU A 219 14.72 10.72 13.60
C GLU A 219 14.77 11.53 14.92
N ALA A 220 14.10 11.06 15.96
CA ALA A 220 14.02 11.74 17.24
C ALA A 220 15.26 11.50 18.13
N ASP A 221 16.07 10.50 17.82
CA ASP A 221 17.26 10.13 18.59
C ASP A 221 18.54 10.54 17.85
N ALA A 222 19.19 11.59 18.31
CA ALA A 222 20.45 12.07 17.73
C ALA A 222 21.61 11.05 17.85
N GLY A 223 21.49 10.03 18.69
CA GLY A 223 22.43 8.91 18.82
C GLY A 223 22.12 7.71 17.92
N ALA A 224 20.92 7.66 17.36
CA ALA A 224 20.53 6.65 16.40
C ALA A 224 20.98 7.03 14.97
N ASN A 225 20.92 6.04 14.07
CA ASN A 225 21.18 6.29 12.67
C ASN A 225 20.11 7.23 12.10
N THR A 226 20.53 8.23 11.33
CA THR A 226 19.61 9.08 10.58
C THR A 226 18.81 8.25 9.58
N PRO A 227 17.48 8.47 9.45
CA PRO A 227 16.68 7.79 8.44
C PRO A 227 17.27 8.00 7.03
N PRO A 228 17.43 6.94 6.24
CA PRO A 228 17.76 7.11 4.82
C PRO A 228 16.58 7.80 4.12
N LEU A 229 16.84 8.44 2.99
CA LEU A 229 15.76 8.99 2.17
C LEU A 229 14.94 7.85 1.58
N ILE A 230 13.71 7.71 2.05
CA ILE A 230 12.75 6.70 1.60
C ILE A 230 11.61 7.43 0.90
N VAL A 231 11.41 7.12 -0.37
CA VAL A 231 10.31 7.64 -1.18
C VAL A 231 9.33 6.50 -1.45
N LEU A 232 8.06 6.78 -1.27
CA LEU A 232 6.96 5.83 -1.47
C LEU A 232 6.09 6.32 -2.65
N GLU A 233 6.33 5.79 -3.83
CA GLU A 233 5.59 6.16 -5.03
C GLU A 233 4.37 5.25 -5.23
N ALA A 234 3.24 5.84 -5.64
CA ALA A 234 2.02 5.10 -5.95
C ALA A 234 2.28 3.99 -6.98
N GLY A 235 1.78 2.79 -6.70
CA GLY A 235 1.94 1.61 -7.56
C GLY A 235 3.35 1.02 -7.60
N SER A 236 4.29 1.55 -6.81
CA SER A 236 5.69 1.08 -6.78
C SER A 236 6.02 0.30 -5.50
N ILE A 237 7.09 -0.49 -5.56
CA ILE A 237 7.62 -1.23 -4.42
C ILE A 237 8.95 -0.59 -4.02
N THR A 238 9.01 -0.01 -2.81
CA THR A 238 10.24 0.45 -2.19
C THR A 238 10.76 -0.63 -1.25
N THR A 239 11.97 -1.12 -1.49
CA THR A 239 12.57 -2.21 -0.72
C THR A 239 13.67 -1.70 0.21
N LEU A 240 13.57 -2.02 1.50
CA LEU A 240 14.63 -1.82 2.48
C LEU A 240 15.23 -3.16 2.85
N ASN A 241 16.54 -3.32 2.59
CA ASN A 241 17.30 -4.50 2.99
C ASN A 241 18.01 -4.20 4.31
N ILE A 242 17.70 -4.99 5.33
CA ILE A 242 18.22 -4.86 6.70
C ILE A 242 19.05 -6.08 7.01
N LEU A 243 20.33 -5.88 7.28
CA LEU A 243 21.22 -6.95 7.70
C LEU A 243 21.39 -6.91 9.21
N TYR A 244 20.85 -7.91 9.91
CA TYR A 244 21.06 -8.08 11.34
C TYR A 244 22.48 -8.59 11.62
N THR A 245 23.32 -7.72 12.16
CA THR A 245 24.73 -7.98 12.41
C THR A 245 25.03 -8.14 13.91
N GLN A 246 26.22 -8.64 14.23
CA GLN A 246 26.69 -8.75 15.60
C GLN A 246 26.77 -7.39 16.31
N SER A 247 27.14 -6.33 15.60
CA SER A 247 27.21 -4.97 16.15
C SER A 247 25.84 -4.42 16.54
N MET A 248 24.77 -4.74 15.80
CA MET A 248 23.39 -4.40 16.15
C MET A 248 22.95 -5.15 17.41
N ALA A 249 23.25 -6.44 17.51
CA ALA A 249 22.96 -7.25 18.69
C ALA A 249 23.67 -6.71 19.95
N ALA A 250 24.90 -6.25 19.82
CA ALA A 250 25.65 -5.67 20.93
C ALA A 250 25.11 -4.32 21.41
N LYS A 251 24.62 -3.47 20.50
CA LYS A 251 24.00 -2.18 20.85
C LYS A 251 22.64 -2.31 21.53
N ALA A 252 21.89 -3.39 21.26
CA ALA A 252 20.59 -3.67 21.84
C ALA A 252 20.64 -4.35 23.22
N SER A 253 21.82 -4.61 23.76
CA SER A 253 21.96 -5.13 25.10
C SER A 253 21.93 -4.00 26.12
N PRO A 254 21.14 -4.09 27.22
CA PRO A 254 21.03 -3.05 28.24
C PRO A 254 22.36 -2.78 28.95
#